data_0e035b32162b8a3049fe03e6da9e5033
#
_entry.id   0e035b32162b8a3049fe03e6da9e5033
#
_cell.length_a   1.000
_cell.length_b   1.000
_cell.length_c   1.000
_cell.angle_alpha   90.00
_cell.angle_beta   90.00
_cell.angle_gamma   90.00
#
_symmetry.space_group_name_H-M   'P 1'
#
loop_
_entity.id
_entity.type
_entity.pdbx_description
1 polymer ?
#
loop_
_entity_poly.entity_id
_entity_poly.type
_entity_poly.pdbx_seq_one_letter_code
_entity_poly.pdbx_strand_id
1 'polypeptide(L)'
;MDKISVNSTLCDGCLNCENMCASVHTASRIKIIEHDSSFYSIVCQHCESAPCIKICPTDAITDEGVNTKKCIGCGLCVMVCPFGAMTFNNSVAEKCDLCSDRDEGPACIKACTKRAINIVNPQKIKAKNQEKYLAKMAGLYEPDSKKGGFVHVITSQARARLVLDE
;
A
#
# COMPACT_ATOMS: atom_id res chain seq x y z
N MET A 1 10.67 -0.02 -1.14
CA MET A 1 9.80 -0.54 -2.22
C MET A 1 8.47 0.19 -2.22
N ASP A 2 7.94 0.45 -3.39
CA ASP A 2 6.63 1.08 -3.56
C ASP A 2 5.52 0.08 -3.22
N LYS A 3 4.41 0.58 -2.69
CA LYS A 3 3.26 -0.22 -2.26
C LYS A 3 1.98 0.44 -2.73
N ILE A 4 0.97 -0.35 -3.04
CA ILE A 4 -0.38 0.15 -3.25
C ILE A 4 -1.03 0.37 -1.87
N SER A 5 -1.58 1.56 -1.68
CA SER A 5 -2.39 1.93 -0.53
C SER A 5 -3.78 2.34 -0.99
N VAL A 6 -4.79 1.90 -0.28
CA VAL A 6 -6.18 2.27 -0.55
C VAL A 6 -6.76 2.99 0.66
N ASN A 7 -7.35 4.15 0.39
CA ASN A 7 -8.07 4.90 1.40
C ASN A 7 -9.51 4.37 1.47
N SER A 8 -9.84 3.64 2.53
CA SER A 8 -11.16 3.03 2.74
C SER A 8 -12.29 4.07 2.86
N THR A 9 -11.99 5.30 3.28
CA THR A 9 -13.02 6.35 3.39
C THR A 9 -13.45 6.92 2.03
N LEU A 10 -12.63 6.75 0.98
CA LEU A 10 -12.93 7.19 -0.37
C LEU A 10 -13.41 6.04 -1.26
N CYS A 11 -13.20 4.80 -0.85
CA CYS A 11 -13.57 3.63 -1.60
C CYS A 11 -15.08 3.34 -1.44
N ASP A 12 -15.78 3.23 -2.55
CA ASP A 12 -17.21 2.93 -2.61
C ASP A 12 -17.53 1.49 -3.06
N GLY A 13 -16.49 0.63 -3.17
CA GLY A 13 -16.68 -0.76 -3.56
C GLY A 13 -17.05 -0.99 -5.04
N CYS A 14 -16.82 -0.03 -5.93
CA CYS A 14 -17.23 -0.11 -7.34
C CYS A 14 -16.53 -1.19 -8.18
N LEU A 15 -15.49 -1.85 -7.65
CA LEU A 15 -14.71 -2.93 -8.26
C LEU A 15 -14.00 -2.57 -9.59
N ASN A 16 -14.00 -1.32 -10.03
CA ASN A 16 -13.33 -0.91 -11.26
C ASN A 16 -11.84 -1.26 -11.26
N CYS A 17 -11.18 -1.19 -10.11
CA CYS A 17 -9.77 -1.56 -9.94
C CYS A 17 -9.53 -3.07 -10.15
N GLU A 18 -10.44 -3.93 -9.66
CA GLU A 18 -10.36 -5.39 -9.88
C GLU A 18 -10.57 -5.73 -11.35
N ASN A 19 -11.62 -5.18 -11.95
CA ASN A 19 -11.97 -5.41 -13.35
C ASN A 19 -10.84 -4.97 -14.29
N MET A 20 -10.27 -3.78 -14.05
CA MET A 20 -9.16 -3.28 -14.84
C MET A 20 -7.89 -4.10 -14.62
N CYS A 21 -7.62 -4.54 -13.38
CA CYS A 21 -6.49 -5.42 -13.12
C CYS A 21 -6.65 -6.76 -13.85
N ALA A 22 -7.83 -7.35 -13.84
CA ALA A 22 -8.14 -8.59 -14.54
C ALA A 22 -8.08 -8.45 -16.08
N SER A 23 -8.38 -7.28 -16.63
CA SER A 23 -8.29 -7.03 -18.09
C SER A 23 -6.85 -6.92 -18.59
N VAL A 24 -5.93 -6.50 -17.73
CA VAL A 24 -4.50 -6.35 -18.06
C VAL A 24 -3.72 -7.64 -17.76
N HIS A 25 -4.14 -8.35 -16.72
CA HIS A 25 -3.54 -9.60 -16.27
C HIS A 25 -4.51 -10.77 -16.48
N THR A 26 -4.03 -11.99 -16.33
CA THR A 26 -4.89 -13.20 -16.44
C THR A 26 -5.96 -13.27 -15.34
N ALA A 27 -5.68 -12.64 -14.18
CA ALA A 27 -6.62 -12.51 -13.08
C ALA A 27 -6.35 -11.21 -12.30
N SER A 28 -7.34 -10.77 -11.52
CA SER A 28 -7.13 -9.61 -10.65
C SER A 28 -6.15 -9.94 -9.53
N ARG A 29 -5.13 -9.10 -9.38
CA ARG A 29 -4.10 -9.17 -8.32
C ARG A 29 -4.39 -8.19 -7.16
N ILE A 30 -5.54 -7.52 -7.20
CA ILE A 30 -6.10 -6.71 -6.14
C ILE A 30 -7.53 -7.19 -5.88
N LYS A 31 -7.92 -7.28 -4.63
CA LYS A 31 -9.28 -7.66 -4.20
C LYS A 31 -9.84 -6.59 -3.29
N ILE A 32 -11.10 -6.23 -3.49
CA ILE A 32 -11.84 -5.36 -2.58
C ILE A 32 -12.78 -6.22 -1.75
N ILE A 33 -12.69 -6.09 -0.44
CA ILE A 33 -13.50 -6.83 0.52
C ILE A 33 -14.33 -5.84 1.31
N GLU A 34 -15.62 -6.09 1.41
CA GLU A 34 -16.51 -5.36 2.29
C GLU A 34 -16.43 -5.94 3.71
N HIS A 35 -16.25 -5.08 4.70
CA HIS A 35 -16.28 -5.42 6.11
C HIS A 35 -16.84 -4.23 6.90
N ASP A 36 -17.86 -4.46 7.72
CA ASP A 36 -18.53 -3.42 8.54
C ASP A 36 -18.89 -2.16 7.74
N SER A 37 -19.54 -2.35 6.57
CA SER A 37 -19.95 -1.27 5.67
C SER A 37 -18.79 -0.40 5.15
N SER A 38 -17.56 -0.89 5.23
CA SER A 38 -16.36 -0.25 4.69
C SER A 38 -15.67 -1.18 3.71
N PHE A 39 -14.97 -0.60 2.73
CA PHE A 39 -14.28 -1.36 1.69
C PHE A 39 -12.76 -1.33 1.91
N TYR A 40 -12.17 -2.51 1.95
CA TYR A 40 -10.74 -2.72 2.16
C TYR A 40 -10.13 -3.45 0.97
N SER A 41 -8.88 -3.14 0.66
CA SER A 41 -8.16 -3.82 -0.41
C SER A 41 -7.19 -4.86 0.13
N ILE A 42 -7.21 -6.03 -0.48
CA ILE A 42 -6.15 -7.03 -0.35
C ILE A 42 -5.30 -6.95 -1.61
N VAL A 43 -4.05 -6.56 -1.44
CA VAL A 43 -3.06 -6.43 -2.52
C VAL A 43 -1.66 -6.70 -1.99
N CYS A 44 -0.74 -7.16 -2.83
CA CYS A 44 0.63 -7.43 -2.44
C CYS A 44 1.28 -6.22 -1.78
N GLN A 45 1.85 -6.41 -0.59
CA GLN A 45 2.51 -5.36 0.18
C GLN A 45 4.00 -5.24 -0.12
N HIS A 46 4.54 -6.02 -1.08
CA HIS A 46 5.96 -6.02 -1.43
C HIS A 46 6.85 -6.03 -0.17
N CYS A 47 6.64 -7.10 0.65
CA CYS A 47 7.27 -7.25 1.95
C CYS A 47 8.79 -7.30 1.83
N GLU A 48 9.50 -6.61 2.71
CA GLU A 48 10.97 -6.67 2.77
C GLU A 48 11.47 -8.07 3.13
N SER A 49 10.76 -8.77 4.02
CA SER A 49 11.05 -10.16 4.38
C SER A 49 10.69 -11.17 3.30
N ALA A 50 9.79 -10.82 2.39
CA ALA A 50 9.33 -11.56 1.23
C ALA A 50 9.13 -13.09 1.48
N PRO A 51 8.25 -13.50 2.41
CA PRO A 51 8.11 -14.92 2.77
C PRO A 51 7.68 -15.79 1.59
N CYS A 52 6.87 -15.26 0.65
CA CYS A 52 6.47 -15.96 -0.56
C CYS A 52 7.63 -16.27 -1.52
N ILE A 53 8.64 -15.41 -1.58
CA ILE A 53 9.86 -15.63 -2.36
C ILE A 53 10.70 -16.73 -1.70
N LYS A 54 10.93 -16.60 -0.39
CA LYS A 54 11.78 -17.54 0.38
C LYS A 54 11.24 -18.96 0.41
N ILE A 55 9.92 -19.13 0.40
CA ILE A 55 9.32 -20.47 0.45
C ILE A 55 9.24 -21.15 -0.91
N CYS A 56 9.46 -20.44 -2.01
CA CYS A 56 9.30 -20.98 -3.34
C CYS A 56 10.40 -22.00 -3.67
N PRO A 57 10.09 -23.28 -3.88
CA PRO A 57 11.12 -24.31 -4.08
C PRO A 57 11.77 -24.24 -5.46
N THR A 58 11.19 -23.49 -6.41
CA THR A 58 11.67 -23.38 -7.78
C THR A 58 12.18 -21.98 -8.12
N ASP A 59 12.28 -21.09 -7.15
CA ASP A 59 12.64 -19.68 -7.35
C ASP A 59 11.80 -19.00 -8.45
N ALA A 60 10.52 -19.38 -8.55
CA ALA A 60 9.61 -18.82 -9.53
C ALA A 60 9.12 -17.41 -9.15
N ILE A 61 9.22 -17.02 -7.89
CA ILE A 61 8.70 -15.74 -7.38
C ILE A 61 9.86 -14.78 -7.15
N THR A 62 9.72 -13.57 -7.67
CA THR A 62 10.67 -12.47 -7.48
C THR A 62 9.95 -11.23 -6.96
N ASP A 63 10.69 -10.16 -6.69
CA ASP A 63 10.10 -8.86 -6.37
C ASP A 63 9.26 -8.31 -7.52
N GLU A 64 9.67 -8.60 -8.76
CA GLU A 64 9.03 -8.14 -9.98
C GLU A 64 7.78 -8.96 -10.38
N GLY A 65 7.57 -10.16 -9.80
CA GLY A 65 6.41 -10.98 -10.14
C GLY A 65 6.65 -12.48 -10.06
N VAL A 66 5.96 -13.24 -10.89
CA VAL A 66 6.02 -14.70 -10.94
C VAL A 66 6.44 -15.17 -12.33
N ASN A 67 7.50 -15.96 -12.40
CA ASN A 67 7.89 -16.66 -13.60
C ASN A 67 6.99 -17.90 -13.79
N THR A 68 6.05 -17.82 -14.72
CA THR A 68 5.07 -18.87 -14.99
C THR A 68 5.68 -20.18 -15.44
N LYS A 69 6.85 -20.15 -16.10
CA LYS A 69 7.55 -21.34 -16.59
C LYS A 69 8.24 -22.14 -15.47
N LYS A 70 8.61 -21.45 -14.36
CA LYS A 70 9.21 -22.08 -13.18
C LYS A 70 8.19 -22.49 -12.14
N CYS A 71 6.99 -21.91 -12.18
CA CYS A 71 5.96 -22.17 -11.19
C CYS A 71 5.39 -23.58 -11.35
N ILE A 72 5.48 -24.38 -10.30
CA ILE A 72 4.93 -25.77 -10.27
C ILE A 72 3.55 -25.85 -9.61
N GLY A 73 2.95 -24.72 -9.23
CA GLY A 73 1.61 -24.69 -8.64
C GLY A 73 1.47 -25.30 -7.26
N CYS A 74 2.54 -25.39 -6.47
CA CYS A 74 2.52 -26.08 -5.17
C CYS A 74 1.73 -25.38 -4.05
N GLY A 75 1.38 -24.11 -4.18
CA GLY A 75 0.54 -23.37 -3.23
C GLY A 75 1.23 -22.79 -2.00
N LEU A 76 2.47 -23.11 -1.74
CA LEU A 76 3.18 -22.67 -0.54
C LEU A 76 3.18 -21.14 -0.37
N CYS A 77 3.32 -20.40 -1.46
CA CYS A 77 3.33 -18.93 -1.45
C CYS A 77 1.99 -18.32 -1.01
N VAL A 78 0.87 -18.97 -1.32
CA VAL A 78 -0.45 -18.53 -0.85
C VAL A 78 -0.60 -18.77 0.64
N MET A 79 -0.16 -19.94 1.13
CA MET A 79 -0.26 -20.31 2.54
C MET A 79 0.58 -19.41 3.45
N VAL A 80 1.75 -18.94 2.97
CA VAL A 80 2.70 -18.14 3.77
C VAL A 80 2.43 -16.64 3.69
N CYS A 81 1.58 -16.18 2.78
CA CYS A 81 1.31 -14.74 2.61
C CYS A 81 0.49 -14.19 3.78
N PRO A 82 1.05 -13.30 4.62
CA PRO A 82 0.34 -12.80 5.80
C PRO A 82 -0.84 -11.89 5.45
N PHE A 83 -0.92 -11.41 4.20
CA PHE A 83 -1.97 -10.52 3.73
C PHE A 83 -3.01 -11.24 2.86
N GLY A 84 -2.84 -12.53 2.57
CA GLY A 84 -3.71 -13.26 1.65
C GLY A 84 -3.72 -12.71 0.22
N ALA A 85 -2.66 -12.00 -0.17
CA ALA A 85 -2.58 -11.29 -1.45
C ALA A 85 -2.04 -12.14 -2.61
N MET A 86 -1.56 -13.34 -2.32
CA MET A 86 -1.16 -14.31 -3.34
C MET A 86 -2.37 -15.14 -3.73
N THR A 87 -2.60 -15.27 -5.01
CA THR A 87 -3.71 -16.07 -5.56
C THR A 87 -3.20 -17.07 -6.58
N PHE A 88 -4.05 -17.98 -7.02
CA PHE A 88 -3.80 -18.91 -8.11
C PHE A 88 -4.75 -18.68 -9.27
N ASN A 89 -4.19 -18.82 -10.46
CA ASN A 89 -4.97 -18.94 -11.69
C ASN A 89 -4.36 -20.05 -12.54
N ASN A 90 -5.16 -21.02 -12.95
CA ASN A 90 -4.72 -22.17 -13.77
C ASN A 90 -3.44 -22.86 -13.22
N SER A 91 -3.38 -23.12 -11.93
CA SER A 91 -2.25 -23.74 -11.23
C SER A 91 -0.96 -22.91 -11.25
N VAL A 92 -1.02 -21.63 -11.59
CA VAL A 92 0.10 -20.69 -11.50
C VAL A 92 -0.18 -19.65 -10.44
N ALA A 93 0.81 -19.33 -9.63
CA ALA A 93 0.70 -18.27 -8.62
C ALA A 93 0.63 -16.89 -9.30
N GLU A 94 -0.20 -16.02 -8.75
CA GLU A 94 -0.36 -14.64 -9.17
C GLU A 94 0.09 -13.68 -8.06
N LYS A 95 0.94 -12.70 -8.41
CA LYS A 95 1.45 -11.67 -7.50
C LYS A 95 1.37 -10.32 -8.18
N CYS A 96 0.95 -9.30 -7.46
CA CYS A 96 1.02 -7.92 -7.96
C CYS A 96 2.49 -7.52 -8.19
N ASP A 97 2.79 -7.03 -9.38
CA ASP A 97 4.09 -6.54 -9.86
C ASP A 97 4.10 -5.01 -10.05
N LEU A 98 3.05 -4.32 -9.57
CA LEU A 98 2.81 -2.88 -9.78
C LEU A 98 2.68 -2.52 -11.27
N CYS A 99 2.38 -3.49 -12.13
CA CYS A 99 2.35 -3.35 -13.61
C CYS A 99 3.67 -2.76 -14.13
N SER A 100 4.81 -3.31 -13.69
CA SER A 100 6.17 -2.81 -13.97
C SER A 100 6.52 -2.79 -15.47
N ASP A 101 5.82 -3.56 -16.27
CA ASP A 101 5.91 -3.64 -17.72
C ASP A 101 5.09 -2.58 -18.47
N ARG A 102 4.40 -1.69 -17.74
CA ARG A 102 3.53 -0.65 -18.31
C ARG A 102 4.07 0.75 -18.02
N ASP A 103 4.38 1.49 -19.08
CA ASP A 103 4.79 2.91 -18.98
C ASP A 103 3.74 3.78 -18.29
N GLU A 104 2.47 3.41 -18.44
CA GLU A 104 1.35 4.11 -17.85
C GLU A 104 1.19 3.88 -16.33
N GLY A 105 1.92 2.95 -15.76
CA GLY A 105 1.84 2.52 -14.36
C GLY A 105 0.62 1.63 -14.05
N PRO A 106 0.33 1.40 -12.75
CA PRO A 106 -0.69 0.44 -12.34
C PRO A 106 -2.08 0.75 -12.84
N ALA A 107 -2.68 -0.21 -13.54
CA ALA A 107 -3.99 -0.11 -14.16
C ALA A 107 -5.11 0.15 -13.14
N CYS A 108 -5.03 -0.47 -11.96
CA CYS A 108 -6.00 -0.29 -10.87
C CYS A 108 -6.08 1.16 -10.36
N ILE A 109 -4.95 1.88 -10.35
CA ILE A 109 -4.91 3.28 -9.93
C ILE A 109 -5.64 4.16 -10.95
N LYS A 110 -5.36 3.95 -12.24
CA LYS A 110 -6.02 4.72 -13.32
C LYS A 110 -7.52 4.47 -13.37
N ALA A 111 -7.96 3.25 -13.08
CA ALA A 111 -9.37 2.88 -13.08
C ALA A 111 -10.15 3.45 -11.88
N CYS A 112 -9.46 3.91 -10.83
CA CYS A 112 -10.12 4.40 -9.63
C CYS A 112 -10.63 5.83 -9.80
N THR A 113 -11.91 5.99 -10.12
CA THR A 113 -12.57 7.30 -10.31
C THR A 113 -12.61 8.13 -9.02
N LYS A 114 -12.64 7.47 -7.85
CA LYS A 114 -12.63 8.11 -6.53
C LYS A 114 -11.22 8.47 -6.05
N ARG A 115 -10.18 8.12 -6.81
CA ARG A 115 -8.77 8.32 -6.42
C ARG A 115 -8.44 7.77 -5.03
N ALA A 116 -9.13 6.69 -4.65
CA ALA A 116 -8.90 6.01 -3.39
C ALA A 116 -7.58 5.23 -3.37
N ILE A 117 -7.04 4.86 -4.54
CA ILE A 117 -5.86 4.02 -4.69
C ILE A 117 -4.65 4.88 -5.05
N ASN A 118 -3.54 4.71 -4.33
CA ASN A 118 -2.30 5.42 -4.55
C ASN A 118 -1.09 4.50 -4.42
N ILE A 119 0.02 4.87 -5.08
CA ILE A 119 1.34 4.31 -4.77
C ILE A 119 1.95 5.12 -3.63
N VAL A 120 2.42 4.42 -2.62
CA VAL A 120 3.14 5.00 -1.49
C VAL A 120 4.51 4.37 -1.36
N ASN A 121 5.51 5.22 -1.12
CA ASN A 121 6.85 4.77 -0.78
C ASN A 121 7.09 5.07 0.70
N PRO A 122 7.13 4.04 1.58
CA PRO A 122 7.30 4.27 3.02
C PRO A 122 8.58 5.01 3.37
N GLN A 123 9.67 4.80 2.63
CA GLN A 123 10.94 5.48 2.87
C GLN A 123 10.86 6.97 2.51
N LYS A 124 10.20 7.31 1.39
CA LYS A 124 9.95 8.72 1.02
C LYS A 124 9.06 9.42 2.04
N ILE A 125 8.03 8.72 2.56
CA ILE A 125 7.16 9.25 3.62
C ILE A 125 7.97 9.49 4.89
N LYS A 126 8.80 8.51 5.30
CA LYS A 126 9.69 8.64 6.46
C LYS A 126 10.63 9.84 6.31
N ALA A 127 11.31 9.95 5.19
CA ALA A 127 12.22 11.06 4.91
C ALA A 127 11.50 12.42 4.99
N LYS A 128 10.33 12.55 4.36
CA LYS A 128 9.51 13.76 4.40
C LYS A 128 9.05 14.11 5.82
N ASN A 129 8.70 13.11 6.63
CA ASN A 129 8.30 13.33 8.03
C ASN A 129 9.49 13.75 8.89
N GLN A 130 10.70 13.19 8.65
CA GLN A 130 11.93 13.61 9.31
C GLN A 130 12.29 15.04 8.95
N GLU A 131 12.23 15.41 7.67
CA GLU A 131 12.48 16.78 7.21
C GLU A 131 11.50 17.78 7.87
N LYS A 132 10.21 17.48 7.88
CA LYS A 132 9.21 18.30 8.57
C LYS A 132 9.49 18.45 10.08
N TYR A 133 9.91 17.37 10.72
CA TYR A 133 10.27 17.40 12.13
C TYR A 133 11.48 18.28 12.38
N LEU A 134 12.53 18.14 11.57
CA LEU A 134 13.75 18.97 11.67
C LEU A 134 13.45 20.44 11.40
N ALA A 135 12.63 20.76 10.40
CA ALA A 135 12.20 22.13 10.12
C ALA A 135 11.44 22.75 11.32
N LYS A 136 10.59 21.95 11.98
CA LYS A 136 9.88 22.37 13.18
C LYS A 136 10.84 22.62 14.35
N MET A 137 11.81 21.72 14.56
CA MET A 137 12.81 21.87 15.63
C MET A 137 13.75 23.06 15.37
N ALA A 138 14.07 23.34 14.12
CA ALA A 138 14.90 24.51 13.73
C ALA A 138 14.13 25.85 13.74
N GLY A 139 12.84 25.87 14.13
CA GLY A 139 12.04 27.08 14.12
C GLY A 139 11.63 27.59 12.73
N LEU A 140 11.89 26.80 11.68
CA LEU A 140 11.58 27.14 10.28
C LEU A 140 10.18 26.68 9.85
N TYR A 141 9.45 26.02 10.73
CA TYR A 141 8.12 25.49 10.43
C TYR A 141 7.03 26.51 10.78
N GLU A 142 6.37 27.03 9.76
CA GLU A 142 5.09 27.70 9.94
C GLU A 142 3.97 26.65 10.01
N PRO A 143 3.20 26.56 11.10
CA PRO A 143 2.08 25.63 11.18
C PRO A 143 1.04 26.01 10.13
N ASP A 144 0.61 25.02 9.35
CA ASP A 144 -0.47 25.19 8.37
C ASP A 144 -1.75 25.64 9.12
N SER A 145 -2.08 26.92 9.00
CA SER A 145 -3.17 27.58 9.73
C SER A 145 -4.57 26.99 9.44
N LYS A 146 -4.66 26.09 8.44
CA LYS A 146 -5.91 25.44 8.04
C LYS A 146 -6.21 24.13 8.76
N LYS A 147 -5.31 23.62 9.61
CA LYS A 147 -5.51 22.37 10.39
C LYS A 147 -5.38 22.60 11.89
N GLY A 148 -5.95 23.68 12.40
CA GLY A 148 -6.08 23.94 13.83
C GLY A 148 -7.08 22.99 14.50
N GLY A 149 -6.69 21.71 14.63
CA GLY A 149 -7.48 20.74 15.40
C GLY A 149 -7.24 20.88 16.90
N PHE A 150 -8.17 20.36 17.70
CA PHE A 150 -8.17 20.34 19.16
C PHE A 150 -6.83 19.91 19.80
N VAL A 151 -6.06 19.04 19.16
CA VAL A 151 -4.73 18.59 19.59
C VAL A 151 -3.69 19.72 19.61
N HIS A 152 -3.77 20.69 18.68
CA HIS A 152 -2.86 21.84 18.65
C HIS A 152 -3.08 22.77 19.83
N VAL A 153 -4.33 22.94 20.25
CA VAL A 153 -4.70 23.79 21.39
C VAL A 153 -4.17 23.18 22.69
N ILE A 154 -4.33 21.87 22.89
CA ILE A 154 -3.83 21.17 24.09
C ILE A 154 -2.31 21.24 24.21
N THR A 155 -1.57 21.01 23.11
CA THR A 155 -0.10 21.03 23.13
C THR A 155 0.47 22.42 23.35
N SER A 156 -0.18 23.47 22.85
CA SER A 156 0.24 24.86 23.11
C SER A 156 -0.02 25.29 24.56
N GLN A 157 -1.15 24.86 25.15
CA GLN A 157 -1.45 25.12 26.56
C GLN A 157 -0.54 24.35 27.52
N ALA A 158 -0.17 23.09 27.20
CA ALA A 158 0.77 22.31 27.99
C ALA A 158 2.19 22.95 27.99
N ARG A 159 2.64 23.52 26.87
CA ARG A 159 3.89 24.26 26.78
C ARG A 159 3.88 25.55 27.59
N ALA A 160 2.79 26.29 27.56
CA ALA A 160 2.65 27.51 28.35
C ALA A 160 2.75 27.26 29.86
N ARG A 161 2.25 26.11 30.35
CA ARG A 161 2.33 25.73 31.77
C ARG A 161 3.75 25.35 32.19
N LEU A 162 4.50 24.64 31.33
CA LEU A 162 5.91 24.26 31.61
C LEU A 162 6.87 25.45 31.69
N VAL A 163 6.55 26.59 31.08
CA VAL A 163 7.38 27.82 31.14
C VAL A 163 7.06 28.68 32.34
N LEU A 164 5.91 28.47 33.03
CA LEU A 164 5.47 29.24 34.17
C LEU A 164 5.83 28.60 35.54
N ASP A 165 6.37 27.36 35.52
CA ASP A 165 6.81 26.64 36.74
C ASP A 165 8.35 26.68 36.93
N GLU A 166 9.09 27.50 36.19
CA GLU A 166 10.50 27.90 36.39
C GLU A 166 10.54 29.35 36.98
#